data_a0d9d3dcb774d485eb0505054b07adcb
#
_entry.id   a0d9d3dcb774d485eb0505054b07adcb
#
_cell.length_a   1.000
_cell.length_b   1.000
_cell.length_c   1.000
_cell.angle_alpha   90.00
_cell.angle_beta   90.00
_cell.angle_gamma   90.00
#
_symmetry.space_group_name_H-M   'P 1'
#
loop_
_entity.id
_entity.type
_entity.pdbx_description
1 polymer ?
#
loop_
_entity_poly.entity_id
_entity_poly.type
_entity_poly.pdbx_seq_one_letter_code
_entity_poly.pdbx_strand_id
1 'polypeptide(L)'
;GDLILWEYEYLGGIRALEPGYSKIQLKPYPIKGLEYVNCSYKSVSGLIESNWKVSGNQFDWNIVIPANTTAEVWLPTANGYEKQNLGSGKHHLTSNIN
;
A
#
# COMPACT_ATOMS: atom_id res chain seq x y z
N GLY A 1 17.04 -3.21 8.05
CA GLY A 1 17.58 -1.99 8.51
C GLY A 1 16.87 -0.77 7.95
N ASP A 2 17.49 0.36 8.12
CA ASP A 2 16.90 1.61 7.68
C ASP A 2 16.68 1.68 6.17
N LEU A 3 17.54 1.05 5.41
CA LEU A 3 17.44 1.05 3.97
C LEU A 3 16.18 0.33 3.50
N ILE A 4 15.89 -0.81 4.13
CA ILE A 4 14.70 -1.58 3.79
C ILE A 4 13.45 -0.78 4.16
N LEU A 5 13.46 -0.14 5.33
CA LEU A 5 12.33 0.67 5.76
C LEU A 5 12.09 1.84 4.80
N TRP A 6 13.18 2.45 4.32
CA TRP A 6 13.08 3.52 3.35
C TRP A 6 12.44 3.04 2.05
N GLU A 7 12.77 1.85 1.59
CA GLU A 7 12.15 1.27 0.39
C GLU A 7 10.66 1.07 0.56
N TYR A 8 10.24 0.56 1.71
CA TYR A 8 8.82 0.34 1.97
C TYR A 8 8.04 1.66 1.96
N GLU A 9 8.57 2.69 2.57
CA GLU A 9 7.92 3.98 2.59
C GLU A 9 7.91 4.66 1.23
N TYR A 10 9.00 4.50 0.49
CA TYR A 10 9.17 5.22 -0.78
C TYR A 10 8.54 4.49 -1.96
N LEU A 11 8.82 3.21 -2.12
CA LEU A 11 8.33 2.44 -3.28
C LEU A 11 7.00 1.76 -2.99
N GLY A 12 6.90 1.07 -1.87
CA GLY A 12 5.68 0.35 -1.51
C GLY A 12 4.63 1.23 -0.87
N GLY A 13 5.04 2.38 -0.33
CA GLY A 13 4.11 3.31 0.28
C GLY A 13 3.57 2.88 1.63
N ILE A 14 4.25 1.97 2.32
CA ILE A 14 3.82 1.51 3.65
C ILE A 14 4.42 2.42 4.71
N ARG A 15 3.57 3.00 5.54
CA ARG A 15 4.01 3.93 6.56
C ARG A 15 3.20 3.74 7.83
N ALA A 16 3.87 3.72 8.99
CA ALA A 16 3.18 3.66 10.27
C ALA A 16 2.68 5.05 10.64
N LEU A 17 1.40 5.15 10.99
CA LEU A 17 0.81 6.40 11.46
C LEU A 17 0.75 6.45 12.99
N GLU A 18 0.80 5.27 13.64
CA GLU A 18 0.79 5.17 15.09
C GLU A 18 1.80 4.12 15.54
N PRO A 19 2.31 4.22 16.78
CA PRO A 19 3.24 3.23 17.31
C PRO A 19 2.67 1.81 17.23
N GLY A 20 3.54 0.83 16.96
CA GLY A 20 3.13 -0.56 16.87
C GLY A 20 2.42 -0.93 15.59
N TYR A 21 2.32 -0.01 14.64
CA TYR A 21 1.63 -0.25 13.36
C TYR A 21 0.16 -0.61 13.53
N SER A 22 -0.49 -0.10 14.60
CA SER A 22 -1.93 -0.28 14.78
C SER A 22 -2.73 0.50 13.74
N LYS A 23 -2.14 1.58 13.22
CA LYS A 23 -2.71 2.35 12.12
C LYS A 23 -1.63 2.63 11.10
N ILE A 24 -1.87 2.27 9.85
CA ILE A 24 -0.88 2.40 8.79
C ILE A 24 -1.45 3.22 7.64
N GLN A 25 -0.53 3.76 6.84
CA GLN A 25 -0.89 4.43 5.60
C GLN A 25 -0.31 3.61 4.45
N LEU A 26 -1.14 3.33 3.46
CA LEU A 26 -0.72 2.68 2.23
C LEU A 26 -0.93 3.66 1.10
N LYS A 27 0.17 4.22 0.61
CA LYS A 27 0.12 5.23 -0.46
C LYS A 27 1.16 4.89 -1.51
N PRO A 28 0.78 4.10 -2.53
CA PRO A 28 1.72 3.75 -3.58
C PRO A 28 2.06 4.96 -4.45
N TYR A 29 3.26 4.93 -5.02
CA TYR A 29 3.71 5.98 -5.93
C TYR A 29 4.03 5.33 -7.26
N PRO A 30 3.03 5.19 -8.16
CA PRO A 30 3.29 4.62 -9.49
C PRO A 30 4.25 5.53 -10.24
N ILE A 31 5.42 5.01 -10.54
CA ILE A 31 6.45 5.74 -11.27
C ILE A 31 6.49 5.21 -12.70
N LYS A 32 6.56 6.11 -13.66
CA LYS A 32 6.65 5.72 -15.06
C LYS A 32 7.83 4.78 -15.27
N GLY A 33 7.57 3.65 -15.87
CA GLY A 33 8.58 2.61 -16.07
C GLY A 33 8.51 1.47 -15.07
N LEU A 34 7.80 1.65 -13.94
CA LEU A 34 7.56 0.58 -13.00
C LEU A 34 6.22 -0.08 -13.33
N GLU A 35 6.25 -1.38 -13.61
CA GLU A 35 5.05 -2.14 -13.93
C GLU A 35 4.39 -2.76 -12.71
N TYR A 36 5.19 -3.05 -11.69
CA TYR A 36 4.66 -3.64 -10.45
C TYR A 36 5.61 -3.39 -9.30
N VAL A 37 5.07 -3.43 -8.10
CA VAL A 37 5.84 -3.38 -6.86
C VAL A 37 5.21 -4.37 -5.89
N ASN A 38 6.02 -5.25 -5.33
CA ASN A 38 5.60 -6.19 -4.29
C ASN A 38 6.35 -5.83 -3.02
N CYS A 39 5.61 -5.38 -2.02
CA CYS A 39 6.18 -5.02 -0.72
C CYS A 39 5.50 -5.78 0.38
N SER A 40 6.28 -6.27 1.32
CA SER A 40 5.75 -6.86 2.53
C SER A 40 6.58 -6.39 3.71
N TYR A 41 5.91 -6.18 4.84
CA TYR A 41 6.57 -5.72 6.05
C TYR A 41 5.97 -6.44 7.25
N LYS A 42 6.83 -7.09 8.03
CA LYS A 42 6.40 -7.79 9.22
C LYS A 42 6.41 -6.84 10.42
N SER A 43 5.21 -6.43 10.82
CA SER A 43 5.04 -5.54 11.96
C SER A 43 4.79 -6.35 13.23
N VAL A 44 4.73 -5.67 14.36
CA VAL A 44 4.39 -6.34 15.64
C VAL A 44 2.98 -6.93 15.62
N SER A 45 2.09 -6.39 14.78
CA SER A 45 0.72 -6.87 14.64
C SER A 45 0.59 -7.99 13.61
N GLY A 46 1.61 -8.23 12.81
CA GLY A 46 1.59 -9.24 11.76
C GLY A 46 2.11 -8.72 10.44
N LEU A 47 1.88 -9.49 9.39
CA LEU A 47 2.39 -9.18 8.07
C LEU A 47 1.50 -8.17 7.35
N ILE A 48 2.12 -7.11 6.87
CA ILE A 48 1.49 -6.12 6.00
C ILE A 48 1.99 -6.38 4.59
N GLU A 49 1.08 -6.51 3.62
CA GLU A 49 1.47 -6.67 2.22
C GLU A 49 0.82 -5.60 1.38
N SER A 50 1.58 -5.04 0.46
CA SER A 50 1.09 -4.09 -0.52
C SER A 50 1.71 -4.45 -1.86
N ASN A 51 0.92 -5.10 -2.70
CA ASN A 51 1.35 -5.59 -4.00
C ASN A 51 0.49 -4.95 -5.06
N TRP A 52 1.10 -4.14 -5.93
CA TRP A 52 0.35 -3.50 -6.99
C TRP A 52 1.05 -3.68 -8.34
N LYS A 53 0.26 -3.60 -9.39
CA LYS A 53 0.77 -3.64 -10.75
C LYS A 53 -0.03 -2.69 -11.62
N VAL A 54 0.61 -2.21 -12.67
CA VAL A 54 -0.03 -1.35 -13.68
C VAL A 54 -0.04 -2.11 -15.00
N SER A 55 -1.20 -2.24 -15.59
CA SER A 55 -1.37 -2.86 -16.91
C SER A 55 -2.14 -1.88 -17.78
N GLY A 56 -1.41 -1.27 -18.74
CA GLY A 56 -2.00 -0.19 -19.52
C GLY A 56 -2.37 0.97 -18.62
N ASN A 57 -3.64 1.27 -18.51
CA ASN A 57 -4.16 2.34 -17.67
C ASN A 57 -4.76 1.83 -16.37
N GLN A 58 -4.71 0.52 -16.16
CA GLN A 58 -5.34 -0.10 -15.01
C GLN A 58 -4.33 -0.36 -13.89
N PHE A 59 -4.69 0.06 -12.70
CA PHE A 59 -3.94 -0.16 -11.48
C PHE A 59 -4.64 -1.25 -10.67
N ASP A 60 -3.92 -2.35 -10.39
CA ASP A 60 -4.41 -3.47 -9.58
C ASP A 60 -3.62 -3.52 -8.28
N TRP A 61 -4.31 -3.59 -7.15
CA TRP A 61 -3.67 -3.51 -5.85
C TRP A 61 -4.22 -4.58 -4.91
N ASN A 62 -3.33 -5.46 -4.45
CA ASN A 62 -3.66 -6.48 -3.45
C ASN A 62 -3.03 -6.09 -2.12
N ILE A 63 -3.83 -6.04 -1.08
CA ILE A 63 -3.44 -5.55 0.23
C ILE A 63 -3.78 -6.60 1.27
N VAL A 64 -2.86 -6.81 2.22
CA VAL A 64 -3.11 -7.63 3.41
C VAL A 64 -2.85 -6.76 4.63
N ILE A 65 -3.86 -6.66 5.49
CA ILE A 65 -3.78 -5.88 6.72
C ILE A 65 -3.91 -6.84 7.89
N PRO A 66 -2.93 -6.87 8.82
CA PRO A 66 -2.97 -7.82 9.95
C PRO A 66 -4.07 -7.48 10.94
N ALA A 67 -4.34 -8.42 11.85
CA ALA A 67 -5.34 -8.23 12.89
C ALA A 67 -5.01 -7.01 13.75
N ASN A 68 -6.03 -6.36 14.28
CA ASN A 68 -5.91 -5.19 15.15
C ASN A 68 -5.21 -4.00 14.48
N THR A 69 -5.24 -3.96 13.16
CA THR A 69 -4.64 -2.90 12.38
C THR A 69 -5.69 -2.33 11.43
N THR A 70 -5.67 -1.01 11.27
CA THR A 70 -6.46 -0.34 10.25
C THR A 70 -5.53 0.38 9.30
N ALA A 71 -5.98 0.59 8.08
CA ALA A 71 -5.16 1.21 7.05
C ALA A 71 -5.89 2.38 6.41
N GLU A 72 -5.16 3.46 6.25
CA GLU A 72 -5.57 4.57 5.40
C GLU A 72 -4.96 4.31 4.03
N VAL A 73 -5.80 4.02 3.06
CA VAL A 73 -5.38 3.56 1.74
C VAL A 73 -5.62 4.67 0.72
N TRP A 74 -4.58 5.03 -0.01
CA TRP A 74 -4.63 6.06 -1.03
C TRP A 74 -4.56 5.41 -2.40
N LEU A 75 -5.73 5.19 -3.00
CA LEU A 75 -5.84 4.54 -4.30
C LEU A 75 -5.54 5.55 -5.42
N PRO A 76 -4.50 5.30 -6.25
CA PRO A 76 -4.20 6.20 -7.35
C PRO A 76 -5.31 6.21 -8.38
N THR A 77 -5.63 7.39 -8.88
CA THR A 77 -6.65 7.57 -9.93
C THR A 77 -6.12 8.54 -10.97
N ALA A 78 -6.86 8.70 -12.06
CA ALA A 78 -6.49 9.65 -13.10
C ALA A 78 -6.44 11.10 -12.59
N ASN A 79 -7.19 11.40 -11.54
CA ASN A 79 -7.29 12.75 -11.00
C ASN A 79 -6.50 12.94 -9.70
N GLY A 80 -5.71 11.95 -9.30
CA GLY A 80 -4.95 12.00 -8.06
C GLY A 80 -5.15 10.76 -7.23
N TYR A 81 -5.52 10.92 -5.96
CA TYR A 81 -5.72 9.79 -5.05
C TYR A 81 -7.12 9.80 -4.46
N GLU A 82 -7.66 8.62 -4.26
CA GLU A 82 -8.91 8.42 -3.53
C GLU A 82 -8.57 7.74 -2.20
N LYS A 83 -8.86 8.42 -1.09
CA LYS A 83 -8.54 7.90 0.23
C LYS A 83 -9.67 7.04 0.76
N GLN A 84 -9.32 5.85 1.28
CA GLN A 84 -10.26 4.92 1.89
C GLN A 84 -9.67 4.40 3.19
N ASN A 85 -10.52 4.02 4.13
CA ASN A 85 -10.09 3.36 5.35
C ASN A 85 -10.50 1.90 5.29
N LEU A 86 -9.54 1.00 5.49
CA LEU A 86 -9.76 -0.44 5.44
C LEU A 86 -9.39 -1.07 6.77
N GLY A 87 -10.14 -2.11 7.15
CA GLY A 87 -9.84 -2.91 8.33
C GLY A 87 -8.92 -4.07 8.01
N SER A 88 -8.68 -4.92 9.01
CA SER A 88 -7.85 -6.12 8.84
C SER A 88 -8.45 -7.07 7.81
N GLY A 89 -7.58 -7.83 7.16
CA GLY A 89 -7.97 -8.81 6.15
C GLY A 89 -7.29 -8.58 4.82
N LYS A 90 -7.76 -9.30 3.81
CA LYS A 90 -7.27 -9.17 2.44
C LYS A 90 -8.20 -8.29 1.63
N HIS A 91 -7.61 -7.38 0.86
CA HIS A 91 -8.37 -6.44 0.04
C HIS A 91 -7.78 -6.41 -1.38
N HIS A 92 -8.65 -6.21 -2.35
CA HIS A 92 -8.23 -6.06 -3.75
C HIS A 92 -8.92 -4.82 -4.31
N LEU A 93 -8.12 -3.86 -4.73
CA LEU A 93 -8.60 -2.59 -5.29
C LEU A 93 -8.11 -2.44 -6.72
N THR A 94 -8.94 -1.82 -7.54
CA THR A 94 -8.57 -1.49 -8.92
C THR A 94 -8.99 -0.07 -9.23
N SER A 95 -8.26 0.56 -10.14
CA SER A 95 -8.60 1.89 -10.61
C SER A 95 -7.98 2.16 -11.97
N ASN A 96 -8.41 3.24 -12.61
CA ASN A 96 -7.79 3.75 -13.81
C ASN A 96 -6.93 4.93 -13.44
N ILE A 97 -5.67 4.92 -13.88
CA ILE A 97 -4.70 5.97 -13.55
C ILE A 97 -4.38 6.89 -14.72
N ASN A 98 -5.17 6.78 -15.78
CA ASN A 98 -5.00 7.64 -16.97
C ASN A 98 -6.33 8.25 -17.39
#